data_be37f358d4e60a8edd12f71f70ccd4c7
#
_entry.id   be37f358d4e60a8edd12f71f70ccd4c7
#
_cell.length_a   1.000
_cell.length_b   1.000
_cell.length_c   1.000
_cell.angle_alpha   90.00
_cell.angle_beta   90.00
_cell.angle_gamma   90.00
#
_symmetry.space_group_name_H-M   'P 1'
#
loop_
_entity.id
_entity.type
_entity.pdbx_description
1 polymer ?
#
loop_
_entity_poly.entity_id
_entity_poly.type
_entity_poly.pdbx_seq_one_letter_code
_entity_poly.pdbx_strand_id
1 'polypeptide(L)'
;MNKVVFVTGSAVGIGREVAISWAKESATIVALDIDAVENKTTHSQVESAGGTCHSYTCDIGDREAVRAVFDDLNGKIDHIDLLINNAAVYGDTKLTSADWDTQTRAFDNAMGSCAMGAFYCTAAAVPLLKKAGASNIINILTDHVRPGFYLTGGPATGYDCSKFALWRLTESWAEELKEMGVRVNGLCFGATDTPMLREFAPHMVENGMKVEDLDRAIRHVINQGPSGDTGASYDFGMGPTPRSTSLKQIEAIKK
;
A
#
# COMPACT_ATOMS: atom_id res chain seq x y z
N MET A 1 15.46 18.25 -5.91
CA MET A 1 15.53 16.93 -6.58
C MET A 1 14.11 16.46 -6.81
N ASN A 2 13.84 15.78 -7.93
CA ASN A 2 12.54 15.18 -8.15
C ASN A 2 12.33 14.04 -7.15
N LYS A 3 11.10 13.90 -6.64
CA LYS A 3 10.75 12.82 -5.72
C LYS A 3 10.80 11.46 -6.41
N VAL A 4 11.29 10.44 -5.73
CA VAL A 4 11.23 9.04 -6.16
C VAL A 4 10.18 8.31 -5.33
N VAL A 5 9.13 7.84 -6.01
CA VAL A 5 7.98 7.16 -5.40
C VAL A 5 7.89 5.74 -5.91
N PHE A 6 8.00 4.78 -5.02
CA PHE A 6 7.90 3.36 -5.30
C PHE A 6 6.52 2.84 -4.90
N VAL A 7 5.78 2.24 -5.83
CA VAL A 7 4.40 1.80 -5.61
C VAL A 7 4.25 0.34 -6.00
N THR A 8 3.77 -0.49 -5.07
CA THR A 8 3.35 -1.86 -5.37
C THR A 8 1.85 -1.93 -5.65
N GLY A 9 1.42 -2.81 -6.54
CA GLY A 9 0.02 -2.88 -6.98
C GLY A 9 -0.37 -1.66 -7.81
N SER A 10 0.49 -1.25 -8.73
CA SER A 10 0.37 0.00 -9.51
C SER A 10 -0.47 -0.14 -10.78
N ALA A 11 -0.90 -1.34 -11.14
CA ALA A 11 -1.62 -1.58 -12.40
C ALA A 11 -3.01 -0.93 -12.43
N VAL A 12 -3.71 -0.88 -11.29
CA VAL A 12 -5.08 -0.35 -11.20
C VAL A 12 -5.35 0.32 -9.84
N GLY A 13 -6.51 0.95 -9.71
CA GLY A 13 -7.05 1.45 -8.45
C GLY A 13 -6.14 2.47 -7.76
N ILE A 14 -5.94 2.28 -6.45
CA ILE A 14 -5.19 3.21 -5.59
C ILE A 14 -3.76 3.38 -6.09
N GLY A 15 -3.06 2.30 -6.40
CA GLY A 15 -1.66 2.34 -6.82
C GLY A 15 -1.46 3.13 -8.11
N ARG A 16 -2.35 2.95 -9.11
CA ARG A 16 -2.33 3.73 -10.35
C ARG A 16 -2.57 5.21 -10.10
N GLU A 17 -3.60 5.54 -9.33
CA GLU A 17 -3.94 6.94 -9.05
C GLU A 17 -2.79 7.66 -8.36
N VAL A 18 -2.20 7.04 -7.34
CA VAL A 18 -1.04 7.59 -6.65
C VAL A 18 0.13 7.81 -7.62
N ALA A 19 0.45 6.83 -8.46
CA ALA A 19 1.53 6.94 -9.44
C ALA A 19 1.31 8.14 -10.38
N ILE A 20 0.09 8.31 -10.92
CA ILE A 20 -0.25 9.42 -11.82
C ILE A 20 -0.26 10.75 -11.08
N SER A 21 -0.80 10.80 -9.86
CA SER A 21 -0.85 12.03 -9.05
C SER A 21 0.54 12.59 -8.76
N TRP A 22 1.49 11.73 -8.40
CA TRP A 22 2.87 12.15 -8.16
C TRP A 22 3.63 12.48 -9.45
N ALA A 23 3.31 11.82 -10.56
CA ALA A 23 3.88 12.13 -11.86
C ALA A 23 3.58 13.58 -12.31
N LYS A 24 2.41 14.14 -11.96
CA LYS A 24 2.04 15.54 -12.23
C LYS A 24 2.99 16.56 -11.56
N GLU A 25 3.73 16.13 -10.55
CA GLU A 25 4.78 16.90 -9.88
C GLU A 25 6.19 16.54 -10.38
N SER A 26 6.28 15.91 -11.56
CA SER A 26 7.53 15.44 -12.19
C SER A 26 8.31 14.42 -11.36
N ALA A 27 7.62 13.62 -10.54
CA ALA A 27 8.26 12.54 -9.77
C ALA A 27 8.75 11.41 -10.68
N THR A 28 9.77 10.70 -10.22
CA THR A 28 10.16 9.39 -10.76
C THR A 28 9.34 8.32 -10.07
N ILE A 29 8.59 7.56 -10.82
CA ILE A 29 7.74 6.47 -10.32
C ILE A 29 8.39 5.13 -10.60
N VAL A 30 8.53 4.30 -9.57
CA VAL A 30 8.82 2.88 -9.71
C VAL A 30 7.52 2.12 -9.49
N ALA A 31 6.99 1.54 -10.56
CA ALA A 31 5.67 0.92 -10.61
C ALA A 31 5.78 -0.60 -10.69
N LEU A 32 5.38 -1.31 -9.64
CA LEU A 32 5.40 -2.78 -9.59
C LEU A 32 3.98 -3.35 -9.59
N ASP A 33 3.73 -4.29 -10.49
CA ASP A 33 2.50 -5.07 -10.49
C ASP A 33 2.71 -6.43 -11.16
N ILE A 34 1.85 -7.39 -10.84
CA ILE A 34 1.82 -8.69 -11.50
C ILE A 34 1.13 -8.61 -12.88
N ASP A 35 0.23 -7.66 -13.07
CA ASP A 35 -0.46 -7.42 -14.34
C ASP A 35 0.40 -6.56 -15.28
N ALA A 36 1.09 -7.23 -16.19
CA ALA A 36 1.97 -6.58 -17.16
C ALA A 36 1.26 -5.61 -18.09
N VAL A 37 0.00 -5.90 -18.47
CA VAL A 37 -0.76 -5.10 -19.45
C VAL A 37 -1.24 -3.81 -18.82
N GLU A 38 -1.88 -3.91 -17.67
CA GLU A 38 -2.39 -2.75 -16.96
C GLU A 38 -1.27 -1.90 -16.35
N ASN A 39 -0.16 -2.52 -15.93
CA ASN A 39 1.00 -1.79 -15.46
C ASN A 39 1.69 -0.99 -16.57
N LYS A 40 1.71 -1.50 -17.80
CA LYS A 40 2.16 -0.75 -18.98
C LYS A 40 1.25 0.44 -19.29
N THR A 41 -0.06 0.30 -19.08
CA THR A 41 -1.01 1.41 -19.18
C THR A 41 -0.67 2.50 -18.14
N THR A 42 -0.40 2.11 -16.90
CA THR A 42 0.03 3.03 -15.83
C THR A 42 1.34 3.73 -16.20
N HIS A 43 2.32 3.00 -16.73
CA HIS A 43 3.58 3.58 -17.23
C HIS A 43 3.31 4.73 -18.22
N SER A 44 2.51 4.46 -19.27
CA SER A 44 2.19 5.47 -20.29
C SER A 44 1.46 6.68 -19.71
N GLN A 45 0.58 6.46 -18.73
CA GLN A 45 -0.15 7.55 -18.06
C GLN A 45 0.76 8.40 -17.17
N VAL A 46 1.72 7.79 -16.47
CA VAL A 46 2.74 8.49 -15.67
C VAL A 46 3.60 9.39 -16.57
N GLU A 47 4.09 8.88 -17.70
CA GLU A 47 4.87 9.69 -18.64
C GLU A 47 4.04 10.81 -19.26
N SER A 48 2.80 10.54 -19.63
CA SER A 48 1.87 11.56 -20.14
C SER A 48 1.55 12.65 -19.11
N ALA A 49 1.62 12.31 -17.82
CA ALA A 49 1.42 13.27 -16.73
C ALA A 49 2.68 14.10 -16.40
N GLY A 50 3.82 13.83 -17.05
CA GLY A 50 5.08 14.57 -16.88
C GLY A 50 6.08 13.94 -15.90
N GLY A 51 5.83 12.73 -15.41
CA GLY A 51 6.76 11.95 -14.59
C GLY A 51 7.70 11.10 -15.43
N THR A 52 8.64 10.45 -14.76
CA THR A 52 9.47 9.36 -15.32
C THR A 52 8.99 8.05 -14.72
N CYS A 53 8.87 6.98 -15.51
CA CYS A 53 8.38 5.70 -15.02
C CYS A 53 9.36 4.54 -15.26
N HIS A 54 9.70 3.82 -14.19
CA HIS A 54 10.33 2.49 -14.25
C HIS A 54 9.26 1.47 -13.86
N SER A 55 8.67 0.77 -14.82
CA SER A 55 7.62 -0.22 -14.56
C SER A 55 8.15 -1.64 -14.65
N TYR A 56 7.78 -2.48 -13.71
CA TYR A 56 8.19 -3.87 -13.60
C TYR A 56 6.98 -4.79 -13.45
N THR A 57 6.98 -5.88 -14.20
CA THR A 57 6.08 -7.00 -13.96
C THR A 57 6.70 -7.88 -12.90
N CYS A 58 6.09 -7.92 -11.71
CA CYS A 58 6.67 -8.60 -10.55
C CYS A 58 5.58 -9.13 -9.63
N ASP A 59 5.62 -10.42 -9.35
CA ASP A 59 4.92 -10.98 -8.19
C ASP A 59 5.75 -10.64 -6.94
N ILE A 60 5.26 -9.73 -6.12
CA ILE A 60 5.98 -9.33 -4.92
C ILE A 60 5.99 -10.41 -3.83
N GLY A 61 5.15 -11.44 -3.92
CA GLY A 61 5.21 -12.64 -3.09
C GLY A 61 6.44 -13.52 -3.38
N ASP A 62 7.07 -13.35 -4.55
CA ASP A 62 8.34 -13.99 -4.90
C ASP A 62 9.52 -13.09 -4.54
N ARG A 63 10.25 -13.46 -3.50
CA ARG A 63 11.40 -12.69 -3.01
C ARG A 63 12.53 -12.56 -4.03
N GLU A 64 12.73 -13.56 -4.90
CA GLU A 64 13.79 -13.50 -5.92
C GLU A 64 13.38 -12.58 -7.07
N ALA A 65 12.10 -12.54 -7.42
CA ALA A 65 11.56 -11.55 -8.37
C ALA A 65 11.73 -10.12 -7.83
N VAL A 66 11.42 -9.89 -6.55
CA VAL A 66 11.64 -8.58 -5.90
C VAL A 66 13.13 -8.22 -5.92
N ARG A 67 14.02 -9.14 -5.56
CA ARG A 67 15.47 -8.91 -5.62
C ARG A 67 15.91 -8.47 -7.02
N ALA A 68 15.47 -9.19 -8.05
CA ALA A 68 15.83 -8.88 -9.45
C ALA A 68 15.39 -7.45 -9.86
N VAL A 69 14.23 -6.98 -9.37
CA VAL A 69 13.78 -5.59 -9.59
C VAL A 69 14.76 -4.60 -8.95
N PHE A 70 15.16 -4.80 -7.71
CA PHE A 70 16.07 -3.88 -7.03
C PHE A 70 17.49 -3.93 -7.60
N ASP A 71 17.94 -5.10 -8.09
CA ASP A 71 19.21 -5.22 -8.80
C ASP A 71 19.20 -4.42 -10.12
N ASP A 72 18.09 -4.47 -10.87
CA ASP A 72 17.92 -3.69 -12.11
C ASP A 72 17.71 -2.18 -11.86
N LEU A 73 17.15 -1.81 -10.72
CA LEU A 73 17.01 -0.40 -10.31
C LEU A 73 18.34 0.24 -9.93
N ASN A 74 19.36 -0.55 -9.64
CA ASN A 74 20.67 -0.06 -9.26
C ASN A 74 21.28 0.79 -10.40
N GLY A 75 21.58 2.04 -10.11
CA GLY A 75 22.07 3.01 -11.10
C GLY A 75 20.97 3.72 -11.91
N LYS A 76 19.68 3.34 -11.77
CA LYS A 76 18.55 4.05 -12.37
C LYS A 76 17.93 5.07 -11.42
N ILE A 77 17.97 4.78 -10.12
CA ILE A 77 17.55 5.69 -9.04
C ILE A 77 18.62 5.72 -7.95
N ASP A 78 18.75 6.85 -7.29
CA ASP A 78 19.76 7.04 -6.22
C ASP A 78 19.17 6.86 -4.82
N HIS A 79 17.86 7.09 -4.67
CA HIS A 79 17.14 7.07 -3.40
C HIS A 79 15.67 6.74 -3.61
N ILE A 80 14.93 6.53 -2.52
CA ILE A 80 13.45 6.44 -2.49
C ILE A 80 12.94 7.41 -1.42
N ASP A 81 12.12 8.38 -1.80
CA ASP A 81 11.46 9.30 -0.86
C ASP A 81 10.21 8.70 -0.24
N LEU A 82 9.49 7.89 -1.02
CA LEU A 82 8.21 7.31 -0.61
C LEU A 82 8.07 5.89 -1.16
N LEU A 83 7.91 4.93 -0.26
CA LEU A 83 7.49 3.56 -0.59
C LEU A 83 6.02 3.39 -0.19
N ILE A 84 5.19 2.93 -1.13
CA ILE A 84 3.78 2.62 -0.90
C ILE A 84 3.56 1.13 -1.08
N ASN A 85 3.40 0.42 0.02
CA ASN A 85 2.98 -0.98 0.05
C ASN A 85 1.45 -1.03 -0.10
N ASN A 86 1.00 -1.11 -1.36
CA ASN A 86 -0.42 -1.09 -1.71
C ASN A 86 -0.90 -2.43 -2.26
N ALA A 87 -0.04 -3.22 -2.91
CA ALA A 87 -0.45 -4.50 -3.50
C ALA A 87 -1.15 -5.41 -2.50
N ALA A 88 -2.27 -5.96 -2.89
CA ALA A 88 -3.03 -6.91 -2.10
C ALA A 88 -3.97 -7.71 -3.00
N VAL A 89 -4.25 -8.94 -2.61
CA VAL A 89 -5.29 -9.79 -3.20
C VAL A 89 -6.40 -9.96 -2.20
N TYR A 90 -7.64 -9.66 -2.61
CA TYR A 90 -8.83 -9.99 -1.86
C TYR A 90 -9.42 -11.30 -2.40
N GLY A 91 -9.87 -12.19 -1.53
CA GLY A 91 -10.47 -13.46 -1.92
C GLY A 91 -11.34 -14.04 -0.82
N ASP A 92 -12.38 -14.78 -1.23
CA ASP A 92 -13.25 -15.53 -0.32
C ASP A 92 -12.54 -16.82 0.13
N THR A 93 -12.17 -16.86 1.39
CA THR A 93 -11.48 -18.00 2.04
C THR A 93 -12.37 -18.64 3.12
N LYS A 94 -13.64 -18.92 2.79
CA LYS A 94 -14.54 -19.61 3.71
C LYS A 94 -14.09 -21.06 3.95
N LEU A 95 -13.74 -21.38 5.17
CA LEU A 95 -13.29 -22.71 5.55
C LEU A 95 -14.35 -23.80 5.35
N THR A 96 -15.62 -23.42 5.16
CA THR A 96 -16.75 -24.34 5.04
C THR A 96 -17.23 -24.57 3.61
N SER A 97 -16.77 -23.81 2.63
CA SER A 97 -17.37 -23.78 1.30
C SER A 97 -16.42 -24.11 0.14
N ALA A 98 -15.13 -24.25 0.38
CA ALA A 98 -14.14 -24.57 -0.64
C ALA A 98 -13.35 -25.83 -0.29
N ASP A 99 -12.78 -26.48 -1.31
CA ASP A 99 -11.83 -27.56 -1.13
C ASP A 99 -10.49 -27.06 -0.56
N TRP A 100 -9.68 -28.00 -0.08
CA TRP A 100 -8.40 -27.73 0.54
C TRP A 100 -7.48 -26.85 -0.34
N ASP A 101 -7.32 -27.20 -1.61
CA ASP A 101 -6.38 -26.52 -2.50
C ASP A 101 -6.83 -25.08 -2.79
N THR A 102 -8.12 -24.86 -2.96
CA THR A 102 -8.69 -23.52 -3.17
C THR A 102 -8.50 -22.64 -1.94
N GLN A 103 -8.81 -23.18 -0.74
CA GLN A 103 -8.67 -22.42 0.51
C GLN A 103 -7.23 -22.05 0.81
N THR A 104 -6.32 -23.01 0.75
CA THR A 104 -4.90 -22.78 1.08
C THR A 104 -4.25 -21.84 0.07
N ARG A 105 -4.53 -21.97 -1.22
CA ARG A 105 -4.02 -21.09 -2.26
C ARG A 105 -4.52 -19.65 -2.11
N ALA A 106 -5.80 -19.47 -1.78
CA ALA A 106 -6.36 -18.13 -1.55
C ALA A 106 -5.71 -17.46 -0.33
N PHE A 107 -5.46 -18.22 0.74
CA PHE A 107 -4.73 -17.74 1.91
C PHE A 107 -3.28 -17.38 1.58
N ASP A 108 -2.56 -18.27 0.91
CA ASP A 108 -1.17 -18.05 0.52
C ASP A 108 -1.01 -16.85 -0.40
N ASN A 109 -1.90 -16.68 -1.37
CA ASN A 109 -1.91 -15.51 -2.26
C ASN A 109 -2.12 -14.20 -1.50
N ALA A 110 -3.06 -14.17 -0.56
CA ALA A 110 -3.31 -12.97 0.24
C ALA A 110 -2.12 -12.63 1.14
N MET A 111 -1.56 -13.62 1.83
CA MET A 111 -0.36 -13.42 2.67
C MET A 111 0.86 -13.05 1.82
N GLY A 112 1.06 -13.71 0.68
CA GLY A 112 2.16 -13.46 -0.25
C GLY A 112 2.12 -12.05 -0.80
N SER A 113 0.99 -11.62 -1.34
CA SER A 113 0.87 -10.31 -1.99
C SER A 113 0.88 -9.13 -1.02
N CYS A 114 0.37 -9.29 0.20
CA CYS A 114 0.23 -8.17 1.13
C CYS A 114 1.35 -8.18 2.20
N ALA A 115 1.38 -9.19 3.07
CA ALA A 115 2.31 -9.17 4.21
C ALA A 115 3.75 -9.49 3.80
N MET A 116 3.96 -10.61 3.11
CA MET A 116 5.30 -11.06 2.71
C MET A 116 5.88 -10.15 1.62
N GLY A 117 5.09 -9.79 0.62
CA GLY A 117 5.52 -8.90 -0.45
C GLY A 117 5.90 -7.51 0.05
N ALA A 118 5.09 -6.94 0.96
CA ALA A 118 5.44 -5.68 1.61
C ALA A 118 6.75 -5.78 2.40
N PHE A 119 6.98 -6.91 3.08
CA PHE A 119 8.24 -7.16 3.79
C PHE A 119 9.43 -7.23 2.81
N TYR A 120 9.31 -7.99 1.71
CA TYR A 120 10.41 -8.13 0.74
C TYR A 120 10.73 -6.80 0.07
N CYS A 121 9.72 -6.06 -0.39
CA CYS A 121 9.92 -4.73 -1.00
C CYS A 121 10.53 -3.75 -0.01
N THR A 122 10.04 -3.72 1.24
CA THR A 122 10.58 -2.83 2.27
C THR A 122 12.02 -3.16 2.59
N ALA A 123 12.33 -4.44 2.84
CA ALA A 123 13.69 -4.88 3.17
C ALA A 123 14.69 -4.53 2.05
N ALA A 124 14.31 -4.72 0.78
CA ALA A 124 15.15 -4.34 -0.36
C ALA A 124 15.26 -2.82 -0.53
N ALA A 125 14.22 -2.04 -0.16
CA ALA A 125 14.20 -0.59 -0.29
C ALA A 125 14.98 0.16 0.80
N VAL A 126 15.24 -0.45 1.98
CA VAL A 126 15.88 0.22 3.14
C VAL A 126 17.14 1.00 2.77
N PRO A 127 18.10 0.47 1.97
CA PRO A 127 19.29 1.23 1.61
C PRO A 127 18.99 2.50 0.82
N LEU A 128 17.97 2.49 -0.05
CA LEU A 128 17.56 3.62 -0.87
C LEU A 128 16.71 4.62 -0.06
N LEU A 129 15.86 4.15 0.83
CA LEU A 129 15.10 4.98 1.78
C LEU A 129 16.03 5.76 2.70
N LYS A 130 17.07 5.11 3.23
CA LYS A 130 18.09 5.77 4.05
C LYS A 130 18.83 6.88 3.30
N LYS A 131 19.12 6.69 2.03
CA LYS A 131 19.82 7.70 1.20
C LYS A 131 19.03 8.98 1.00
N ALA A 132 17.70 8.95 1.05
CA ALA A 132 16.86 10.14 0.97
C ALA A 132 16.98 11.05 2.21
N GLY A 133 17.45 10.53 3.35
CA GLY A 133 17.64 11.29 4.59
C GLY A 133 16.36 11.63 5.34
N ALA A 134 15.23 11.72 4.66
CA ALA A 134 13.90 11.91 5.22
C ALA A 134 12.87 11.27 4.30
N SER A 135 12.61 9.99 4.49
CA SER A 135 11.73 9.19 3.63
C SER A 135 10.52 8.65 4.39
N ASN A 136 9.57 8.12 3.64
CA ASN A 136 8.34 7.58 4.20
C ASN A 136 8.03 6.21 3.62
N ILE A 137 7.47 5.33 4.46
CA ILE A 137 6.78 4.12 4.07
C ILE A 137 5.31 4.29 4.44
N ILE A 138 4.42 4.10 3.47
CA ILE A 138 2.98 4.08 3.68
C ILE A 138 2.48 2.66 3.37
N ASN A 139 1.89 2.03 4.37
CA ASN A 139 1.25 0.73 4.25
C ASN A 139 -0.26 0.93 4.08
N ILE A 140 -0.82 0.48 2.95
CA ILE A 140 -2.25 0.53 2.71
C ILE A 140 -2.91 -0.61 3.47
N LEU A 141 -3.59 -0.25 4.55
CA LEU A 141 -4.34 -1.14 5.42
C LEU A 141 -5.82 -1.18 5.01
N THR A 142 -6.65 -1.69 5.90
CA THR A 142 -8.10 -1.75 5.73
C THR A 142 -8.78 -1.38 7.05
N ASP A 143 -10.00 -0.92 6.99
CA ASP A 143 -10.84 -0.72 8.17
C ASP A 143 -11.18 -2.02 8.91
N HIS A 144 -10.95 -3.19 8.29
CA HIS A 144 -11.09 -4.50 8.94
C HIS A 144 -10.15 -4.69 10.14
N VAL A 145 -8.99 -4.02 10.18
CA VAL A 145 -8.04 -4.13 11.31
C VAL A 145 -8.47 -3.30 12.53
N ARG A 146 -9.58 -2.58 12.45
CA ARG A 146 -10.06 -1.75 13.56
C ARG A 146 -10.67 -2.58 14.69
N PRO A 147 -10.44 -2.23 15.96
CA PRO A 147 -11.15 -2.84 17.06
C PRO A 147 -12.67 -2.70 16.92
N GLY A 148 -13.39 -3.81 17.07
CA GLY A 148 -14.86 -3.84 16.99
C GLY A 148 -15.41 -3.76 15.55
N PHE A 149 -14.57 -3.90 14.53
CA PHE A 149 -15.06 -4.09 13.17
C PHE A 149 -15.68 -5.48 13.03
N TYR A 150 -16.90 -5.53 12.51
CA TYR A 150 -17.61 -6.78 12.25
C TYR A 150 -17.82 -6.93 10.74
N LEU A 151 -17.38 -8.04 10.19
CA LEU A 151 -17.57 -8.37 8.78
C LEU A 151 -19.05 -8.68 8.52
N THR A 152 -19.72 -7.84 7.74
CA THR A 152 -21.12 -8.05 7.34
C THR A 152 -21.22 -8.80 6.00
N GLY A 153 -20.16 -8.84 5.21
CA GLY A 153 -20.09 -9.43 3.87
C GLY A 153 -19.54 -10.85 3.79
N GLY A 154 -19.15 -11.43 4.89
CA GLY A 154 -18.50 -12.74 4.95
C GLY A 154 -17.00 -12.65 5.26
N PRO A 155 -16.40 -13.74 5.71
CA PRO A 155 -15.00 -13.78 6.12
C PRO A 155 -14.07 -13.70 4.91
N ALA A 156 -13.07 -12.83 5.00
CA ALA A 156 -11.94 -12.73 4.07
C ALA A 156 -10.65 -13.12 4.82
N THR A 157 -10.60 -14.33 5.36
CA THR A 157 -9.61 -14.78 6.34
C THR A 157 -8.17 -14.47 5.91
N GLY A 158 -7.79 -14.83 4.69
CA GLY A 158 -6.42 -14.58 4.19
C GLY A 158 -6.12 -13.08 4.08
N TYR A 159 -7.05 -12.31 3.52
CA TYR A 159 -6.92 -10.85 3.40
C TYR A 159 -6.82 -10.19 4.77
N ASP A 160 -7.73 -10.50 5.69
CA ASP A 160 -7.76 -9.91 7.04
C ASP A 160 -6.47 -10.23 7.79
N CYS A 161 -6.03 -11.51 7.80
CA CYS A 161 -4.77 -11.91 8.41
C CYS A 161 -3.58 -11.15 7.82
N SER A 162 -3.53 -10.99 6.50
CA SER A 162 -2.44 -10.29 5.82
C SER A 162 -2.40 -8.80 6.18
N LYS A 163 -3.56 -8.15 6.29
CA LYS A 163 -3.66 -6.74 6.69
C LYS A 163 -3.35 -6.54 8.18
N PHE A 164 -3.74 -7.45 9.07
CA PHE A 164 -3.30 -7.44 10.47
C PHE A 164 -1.79 -7.63 10.61
N ALA A 165 -1.20 -8.53 9.82
CA ALA A 165 0.24 -8.69 9.77
C ALA A 165 0.93 -7.39 9.30
N LEU A 166 0.44 -6.77 8.22
CA LEU A 166 0.99 -5.51 7.70
C LEU A 166 0.83 -4.35 8.70
N TRP A 167 -0.28 -4.31 9.45
CA TRP A 167 -0.45 -3.34 10.54
C TRP A 167 0.65 -3.52 11.59
N ARG A 168 0.89 -4.75 12.05
CA ARG A 168 1.96 -4.99 13.03
C ARG A 168 3.35 -4.68 12.49
N LEU A 169 3.61 -4.99 11.21
CA LEU A 169 4.84 -4.62 10.54
C LEU A 169 5.03 -3.09 10.49
N THR A 170 3.94 -2.32 10.31
CA THR A 170 3.99 -0.85 10.35
C THR A 170 4.57 -0.34 11.67
N GLU A 171 4.11 -0.87 12.81
CA GLU A 171 4.61 -0.48 14.12
C GLU A 171 6.06 -0.93 14.35
N SER A 172 6.39 -2.16 13.95
CA SER A 172 7.74 -2.71 14.11
C SER A 172 8.77 -1.95 13.28
N TRP A 173 8.48 -1.71 12.00
CA TRP A 173 9.37 -0.97 11.11
C TRP A 173 9.52 0.51 11.50
N ALA A 174 8.47 1.10 12.05
CA ALA A 174 8.56 2.47 12.57
C ALA A 174 9.61 2.60 13.67
N GLU A 175 9.73 1.60 14.55
CA GLU A 175 10.74 1.59 15.59
C GLU A 175 12.14 1.26 15.05
N GLU A 176 12.23 0.28 14.13
CA GLU A 176 13.51 -0.13 13.54
C GLU A 176 14.17 0.95 12.68
N LEU A 177 13.35 1.71 11.92
CA LEU A 177 13.86 2.59 10.86
C LEU A 177 13.93 4.07 11.27
N LYS A 178 13.43 4.44 12.45
CA LYS A 178 13.37 5.85 12.87
C LYS A 178 14.74 6.54 12.91
N GLU A 179 15.77 5.85 13.38
CA GLU A 179 17.14 6.38 13.44
C GLU A 179 17.78 6.55 12.04
N MET A 180 17.17 5.98 11.02
CA MET A 180 17.56 6.16 9.62
C MET A 180 16.84 7.32 8.94
N GLY A 181 15.97 8.05 9.67
CA GLY A 181 15.16 9.12 9.11
C GLY A 181 13.97 8.62 8.28
N VAL A 182 13.55 7.37 8.46
CA VAL A 182 12.41 6.75 7.75
C VAL A 182 11.20 6.72 8.67
N ARG A 183 10.10 7.37 8.26
CA ARG A 183 8.82 7.25 8.95
C ARG A 183 7.97 6.17 8.31
N VAL A 184 7.30 5.37 9.12
CA VAL A 184 6.44 4.27 8.66
C VAL A 184 5.06 4.44 9.25
N ASN A 185 4.04 4.57 8.41
CA ASN A 185 2.66 4.74 8.85
C ASN A 185 1.70 3.87 8.02
N GLY A 186 0.59 3.50 8.63
CA GLY A 186 -0.49 2.76 7.99
C GLY A 186 -1.69 3.67 7.69
N LEU A 187 -2.37 3.41 6.59
CA LEU A 187 -3.62 4.07 6.24
C LEU A 187 -4.73 3.02 6.12
N CYS A 188 -5.68 3.07 7.06
CA CYS A 188 -6.85 2.18 7.08
C CYS A 188 -7.96 2.81 6.25
N PHE A 189 -8.17 2.28 5.05
CA PHE A 189 -9.26 2.71 4.20
C PHE A 189 -10.43 1.74 4.28
N GLY A 190 -11.65 2.30 4.20
CA GLY A 190 -12.89 1.54 3.99
C GLY A 190 -13.10 1.20 2.52
N ALA A 191 -14.35 0.90 2.18
CA ALA A 191 -14.75 0.66 0.80
C ALA A 191 -14.29 1.82 -0.09
N THR A 192 -13.48 1.50 -1.10
CA THR A 192 -12.91 2.47 -2.03
C THR A 192 -13.27 2.05 -3.45
N ASP A 193 -13.74 2.97 -4.27
CA ASP A 193 -14.15 2.72 -5.65
C ASP A 193 -12.95 2.29 -6.52
N THR A 194 -12.66 0.99 -6.49
CA THR A 194 -11.57 0.33 -7.20
C THR A 194 -12.11 -0.88 -7.97
N PRO A 195 -11.38 -1.44 -8.93
CA PRO A 195 -11.75 -2.71 -9.57
C PRO A 195 -12.01 -3.82 -8.55
N MET A 196 -11.20 -3.92 -7.48
CA MET A 196 -11.38 -4.88 -6.40
C MET A 196 -12.75 -4.72 -5.72
N LEU A 197 -13.15 -3.50 -5.34
CA LEU A 197 -14.45 -3.28 -4.71
C LEU A 197 -15.60 -3.61 -5.66
N ARG A 198 -15.47 -3.24 -6.93
CA ARG A 198 -16.48 -3.50 -7.96
C ARG A 198 -16.71 -5.00 -8.21
N GLU A 199 -15.67 -5.81 -8.05
CA GLU A 199 -15.73 -7.27 -8.17
C GLU A 199 -16.38 -7.92 -6.95
N PHE A 200 -15.92 -7.58 -5.74
CA PHE A 200 -16.27 -8.31 -4.52
C PHE A 200 -17.44 -7.71 -3.74
N ALA A 201 -17.66 -6.40 -3.85
CA ALA A 201 -18.74 -5.69 -3.16
C ALA A 201 -19.34 -4.54 -4.00
N PRO A 202 -19.90 -4.82 -5.19
CA PRO A 202 -20.38 -3.77 -6.11
C PRO A 202 -21.45 -2.87 -5.52
N HIS A 203 -22.23 -3.37 -4.55
CA HIS A 203 -23.26 -2.60 -3.85
C HIS A 203 -22.68 -1.48 -2.94
N MET A 204 -21.39 -1.49 -2.65
CA MET A 204 -20.73 -0.48 -1.83
C MET A 204 -20.07 0.64 -2.66
N VAL A 205 -19.99 0.49 -3.99
CA VAL A 205 -19.25 1.41 -4.87
C VAL A 205 -19.81 2.81 -4.85
N GLU A 206 -21.14 2.95 -4.86
CA GLU A 206 -21.81 4.27 -4.89
C GLU A 206 -21.44 5.15 -3.70
N ASN A 207 -21.28 4.54 -2.53
CA ASN A 207 -20.91 5.20 -1.28
C ASN A 207 -19.43 5.03 -0.93
N GLY A 208 -18.65 4.44 -1.81
CA GLY A 208 -17.22 4.22 -1.62
C GLY A 208 -16.41 5.51 -1.69
N MET A 209 -15.27 5.51 -1.00
CA MET A 209 -14.27 6.58 -1.11
C MET A 209 -13.78 6.66 -2.56
N LYS A 210 -13.41 7.85 -2.99
CA LYS A 210 -12.75 8.03 -4.29
C LYS A 210 -11.25 7.82 -4.15
N VAL A 211 -10.62 7.25 -5.18
CA VAL A 211 -9.17 6.97 -5.14
C VAL A 211 -8.33 8.25 -4.99
N GLU A 212 -8.83 9.38 -5.48
CA GLU A 212 -8.18 10.69 -5.33
C GLU A 212 -8.16 11.17 -3.86
N ASP A 213 -9.15 10.76 -3.06
CA ASP A 213 -9.18 11.09 -1.63
C ASP A 213 -8.08 10.38 -0.86
N LEU A 214 -7.69 9.20 -1.34
CA LEU A 214 -6.62 8.40 -0.74
C LEU A 214 -5.24 9.05 -0.96
N ASP A 215 -4.97 9.59 -2.15
CA ASP A 215 -3.72 10.33 -2.38
C ASP A 215 -3.62 11.56 -1.47
N ARG A 216 -4.74 12.28 -1.25
CA ARG A 216 -4.77 13.38 -0.28
C ARG A 216 -4.45 12.93 1.14
N ALA A 217 -4.95 11.77 1.55
CA ALA A 217 -4.64 11.19 2.87
C ALA A 217 -3.15 10.81 2.98
N ILE A 218 -2.57 10.20 1.94
CA ILE A 218 -1.14 9.90 1.87
C ILE A 218 -0.33 11.19 2.03
N ARG A 219 -0.65 12.22 1.25
CA ARG A 219 0.03 13.53 1.31
C ARG A 219 -0.10 14.19 2.67
N HIS A 220 -1.25 14.11 3.32
CA HIS A 220 -1.43 14.64 4.67
C HIS A 220 -0.44 14.03 5.66
N VAL A 221 -0.21 12.72 5.60
CA VAL A 221 0.71 12.03 6.51
C VAL A 221 2.17 12.36 6.19
N ILE A 222 2.57 12.36 4.92
CA ILE A 222 3.97 12.63 4.57
C ILE A 222 4.34 14.10 4.77
N ASN A 223 3.41 15.04 4.57
CA ASN A 223 3.64 16.49 4.71
C ASN A 223 3.79 16.95 6.17
N GLN A 224 3.63 16.08 7.15
CA GLN A 224 3.98 16.37 8.54
C GLN A 224 5.49 16.62 8.73
N GLY A 225 6.30 16.32 7.71
CA GLY A 225 7.75 16.50 7.76
C GLY A 225 8.50 15.43 8.58
N PRO A 226 9.81 15.58 8.76
CA PRO A 226 10.65 14.56 9.39
C PRO A 226 10.29 14.25 10.86
N SER A 227 9.71 15.22 11.58
CA SER A 227 9.25 15.05 12.97
C SER A 227 7.79 14.61 13.09
N GLY A 228 7.15 14.27 11.97
CA GLY A 228 5.78 13.79 11.97
C GLY A 228 5.61 12.41 12.56
N ASP A 229 4.38 11.93 12.60
CA ASP A 229 4.06 10.63 13.18
C ASP A 229 4.80 9.48 12.48
N THR A 230 5.22 8.50 13.28
CA THR A 230 5.71 7.19 12.82
C THR A 230 5.15 6.10 13.71
N GLY A 231 4.79 4.95 13.14
CA GLY A 231 4.09 3.85 13.81
C GLY A 231 2.60 4.11 14.00
N ALA A 232 2.06 5.18 13.44
CA ALA A 232 0.63 5.45 13.47
C ALA A 232 -0.09 4.69 12.34
N SER A 233 -1.35 4.33 12.60
CA SER A 233 -2.29 3.88 11.55
C SER A 233 -3.51 4.79 11.57
N TYR A 234 -3.75 5.52 10.49
CA TYR A 234 -4.83 6.48 10.34
C TYR A 234 -6.06 5.78 9.79
N ASP A 235 -7.22 6.05 10.38
CA ASP A 235 -8.49 5.47 9.98
C ASP A 235 -9.29 6.46 9.12
N PHE A 236 -9.47 6.13 7.86
CA PHE A 236 -10.28 6.88 6.90
C PHE A 236 -11.54 6.08 6.48
N GLY A 237 -11.98 5.11 7.30
CA GLY A 237 -13.11 4.27 7.00
C GLY A 237 -14.41 5.05 6.81
N MET A 238 -15.37 4.43 6.12
CA MET A 238 -16.71 4.98 5.94
C MET A 238 -17.45 5.02 7.28
N GLY A 239 -17.80 6.21 7.73
CA GLY A 239 -18.59 6.42 8.94
C GLY A 239 -18.47 7.85 9.46
N PRO A 240 -19.43 8.32 10.26
CA PRO A 240 -19.45 9.70 10.74
C PRO A 240 -18.32 10.03 11.72
N THR A 241 -17.63 9.00 12.22
CA THR A 241 -16.50 9.19 13.15
C THR A 241 -15.35 8.30 12.73
N PRO A 242 -14.19 8.86 12.38
CA PRO A 242 -12.98 8.08 12.16
C PRO A 242 -12.69 7.21 13.40
N ARG A 243 -12.42 5.93 13.18
CA ARG A 243 -12.10 4.99 14.24
C ARG A 243 -10.64 4.62 14.12
N SER A 244 -9.89 4.92 15.15
CA SER A 244 -8.48 4.66 15.19
C SER A 244 -8.16 3.29 15.81
N THR A 245 -7.07 2.68 15.38
CA THR A 245 -6.54 1.43 15.94
C THR A 245 -5.55 1.66 17.09
N SER A 246 -5.11 2.90 17.30
CA SER A 246 -4.24 3.28 18.42
C SER A 246 -4.65 4.61 19.05
N LEU A 247 -4.24 4.85 20.30
CA LEU A 247 -4.53 6.10 21.03
C LEU A 247 -3.91 7.33 20.33
N LYS A 248 -2.72 7.19 19.74
CA LYS A 248 -2.07 8.27 18.99
C LYS A 248 -2.92 8.78 17.82
N GLN A 249 -3.66 7.90 17.19
CA GLN A 249 -4.49 8.22 16.04
C GLN A 249 -5.69 9.07 16.42
N ILE A 250 -6.29 8.80 17.56
CA ILE A 250 -7.44 9.57 18.05
C ILE A 250 -7.04 11.04 18.26
N GLU A 251 -5.83 11.29 18.71
CA GLU A 251 -5.30 12.64 18.90
C GLU A 251 -4.89 13.30 17.58
N ALA A 252 -4.35 12.55 16.63
CA ALA A 252 -3.95 13.08 15.33
C ALA A 252 -5.13 13.49 14.44
N ILE A 253 -6.26 12.78 14.54
CA ILE A 253 -7.46 13.08 13.74
C ILE A 253 -8.24 14.28 14.32
N LYS A 254 -8.07 14.59 15.60
CA LYS A 254 -8.73 15.74 16.25
C LYS A 254 -8.04 17.08 16.02
N LYS A 255 -6.88 17.08 15.42
CA LYS A 255 -6.10 18.27 15.04
C LYS A 255 -6.23 18.57 13.56
#